data_52956aed870b86f1b743f210e02a3e5d
#
_entry.id   52956aed870b86f1b743f210e02a3e5d
#
_cell.length_a   1.000
_cell.length_b   1.000
_cell.length_c   1.000
_cell.angle_alpha   90.00
_cell.angle_beta   90.00
_cell.angle_gamma   90.00
#
_symmetry.space_group_name_H-M   'P 1'
#
loop_
_entity.id
_entity.type
_entity.pdbx_description
1 polymer ?
#
loop_
_entity_poly.entity_id
_entity_poly.type
_entity_poly.pdbx_seq_one_letter_code
_entity_poly.pdbx_strand_id
1 'polypeptide(L)'
;DIRFVEDDWESPTLGAWGLGWEVWCDGMEVTQYTYFQQMGGYDCKPVAGELTYGLERLAMYVQGVDSVYDLAFNDVPRDEGGVTYGDVFLTNERESSEYSFEVADTERLFDGFRKAVAESELCIERKLPIPAYEQAIKASHIFNTLQARGVISVAERQAYMGRVRDLAKGACAGWMDKNGWLV
;
A
#
# COMPACT_ATOMS: atom_id res chain seq x y z
N ASP A 1 -9.38 -25.85 -8.61
CA ASP A 1 -7.95 -25.96 -8.88
C ASP A 1 -7.17 -25.03 -7.93
N ILE A 2 -6.34 -25.60 -7.06
CA ILE A 2 -5.49 -24.82 -6.15
C ILE A 2 -4.06 -24.91 -6.65
N ARG A 3 -3.42 -23.75 -6.81
CA ARG A 3 -2.01 -23.65 -7.24
C ARG A 3 -1.22 -22.81 -6.25
N PHE A 4 0.02 -23.21 -6.05
CA PHE A 4 1.04 -22.42 -5.36
C PHE A 4 1.97 -21.84 -6.42
N VAL A 5 2.08 -20.52 -6.46
CA VAL A 5 2.88 -19.79 -7.44
C VAL A 5 3.94 -19.01 -6.69
N GLU A 6 5.21 -19.19 -7.08
CA GLU A 6 6.30 -18.40 -6.53
C GLU A 6 6.25 -16.99 -7.12
N ASP A 7 6.10 -16.00 -6.26
CA ASP A 7 6.07 -14.59 -6.64
C ASP A 7 6.59 -13.72 -5.47
N ASP A 8 7.75 -13.10 -5.69
CA ASP A 8 8.39 -12.26 -4.70
C ASP A 8 7.64 -10.94 -4.55
N TRP A 9 7.46 -10.52 -3.30
CA TRP A 9 6.81 -9.25 -2.98
C TRP A 9 7.83 -8.14 -2.80
N GLU A 10 7.55 -6.97 -3.36
CA GLU A 10 8.37 -5.78 -3.16
C GLU A 10 7.55 -4.48 -3.03
N SER A 11 8.09 -3.55 -2.26
CA SER A 11 7.63 -2.16 -2.19
C SER A 11 8.82 -1.20 -2.35
N PRO A 12 9.08 -0.73 -3.58
CA PRO A 12 10.27 0.09 -3.87
C PRO A 12 10.31 1.41 -3.09
N THR A 13 9.15 2.02 -2.79
CA THR A 13 9.07 3.26 -2.01
C THR A 13 9.34 3.05 -0.53
N LEU A 14 9.11 1.85 0.00
CA LEU A 14 9.42 1.50 1.39
C LEU A 14 10.81 0.90 1.55
N GLY A 15 11.50 0.57 0.45
CA GLY A 15 12.74 -0.19 0.50
C GLY A 15 12.53 -1.57 1.15
N ALA A 16 11.39 -2.18 0.87
CA ALA A 16 10.97 -3.45 1.44
C ALA A 16 10.84 -4.51 0.34
N TRP A 17 11.24 -5.74 0.65
CA TRP A 17 11.01 -6.89 -0.21
C TRP A 17 11.07 -8.19 0.59
N GLY A 18 10.51 -9.24 0.02
CA GLY A 18 10.53 -10.58 0.60
C GLY A 18 10.31 -11.65 -0.44
N LEU A 19 10.80 -12.85 -0.15
CA LEU A 19 10.49 -14.05 -0.90
C LEU A 19 9.00 -14.35 -0.73
N GLY A 20 8.31 -14.71 -1.81
CA GLY A 20 6.86 -14.82 -1.78
C GLY A 20 6.31 -16.07 -2.45
N TRP A 21 5.14 -16.47 -1.98
CA TRP A 21 4.31 -17.50 -2.58
C TRP A 21 2.86 -17.06 -2.55
N GLU A 22 2.21 -17.20 -3.67
CA GLU A 22 0.78 -16.95 -3.82
C GLU A 22 0.00 -18.26 -3.80
N VAL A 23 -1.19 -18.25 -3.22
CA VAL A 23 -2.18 -19.32 -3.35
C VAL A 23 -3.26 -18.86 -4.32
N TRP A 24 -3.39 -19.58 -5.40
CA TRP A 24 -4.38 -19.31 -6.44
C TRP A 24 -5.50 -20.34 -6.38
N CYS A 25 -6.74 -19.87 -6.49
CA CYS A 25 -7.94 -20.68 -6.61
C CYS A 25 -8.57 -20.39 -7.96
N ASP A 26 -8.70 -21.41 -8.83
CA ASP A 26 -9.30 -21.30 -10.16
C ASP A 26 -8.80 -20.11 -11.00
N GLY A 27 -7.51 -19.77 -10.88
CA GLY A 27 -6.88 -18.67 -11.64
C GLY A 27 -6.96 -17.31 -10.98
N MET A 28 -7.44 -17.20 -9.75
CA MET A 28 -7.43 -15.96 -8.95
C MET A 28 -6.56 -16.15 -7.70
N GLU A 29 -5.61 -15.26 -7.48
CA GLU A 29 -4.84 -15.19 -6.24
C GLU A 29 -5.77 -14.86 -5.06
N VAL A 30 -5.76 -15.69 -4.02
CA VAL A 30 -6.58 -15.52 -2.81
C VAL A 30 -5.76 -15.28 -1.55
N THR A 31 -4.48 -15.63 -1.56
CA THR A 31 -3.58 -15.45 -0.41
C THR A 31 -2.17 -15.24 -0.91
N GLN A 32 -1.45 -14.30 -0.28
CA GLN A 32 -0.02 -14.07 -0.46
C GLN A 32 0.72 -14.45 0.84
N TYR A 33 1.76 -15.27 0.73
CA TYR A 33 2.76 -15.45 1.78
C TYR A 33 4.00 -14.63 1.43
N THR A 34 4.50 -13.84 2.40
CA THR A 34 5.73 -13.05 2.25
C THR A 34 6.69 -13.36 3.39
N TYR A 35 7.91 -13.72 3.04
CA TYR A 35 9.03 -13.92 3.96
C TYR A 35 9.94 -12.71 3.87
N PHE A 36 9.71 -11.70 4.71
CA PHE A 36 10.35 -10.40 4.62
C PHE A 36 11.85 -10.47 4.84
N GLN A 37 12.60 -9.98 3.85
CA GLN A 37 14.06 -9.92 3.90
C GLN A 37 14.56 -8.54 4.33
N GLN A 38 13.93 -7.48 3.82
CA GLN A 38 14.32 -6.09 4.12
C GLN A 38 13.12 -5.19 4.35
N MET A 39 13.32 -4.17 5.20
CA MET A 39 12.40 -3.08 5.44
C MET A 39 13.20 -1.78 5.61
N GLY A 40 12.84 -0.72 4.86
CA GLY A 40 13.60 0.54 4.86
C GLY A 40 15.06 0.36 4.40
N GLY A 41 15.35 -0.67 3.62
CA GLY A 41 16.71 -1.02 3.20
C GLY A 41 17.57 -1.69 4.28
N TYR A 42 16.98 -2.07 5.43
CA TYR A 42 17.64 -2.81 6.51
C TYR A 42 17.21 -4.26 6.49
N ASP A 43 18.17 -5.18 6.69
CA ASP A 43 17.88 -6.61 6.81
C ASP A 43 17.03 -6.90 8.04
N CYS A 44 15.97 -7.68 7.86
CA CYS A 44 15.10 -8.10 8.96
C CYS A 44 15.78 -9.18 9.81
N LYS A 45 15.88 -8.93 11.12
CA LYS A 45 16.43 -9.88 12.11
C LYS A 45 15.62 -9.84 13.40
N PRO A 46 14.77 -10.84 13.69
CA PRO A 46 14.48 -12.02 12.86
C PRO A 46 13.68 -11.68 11.62
N VAL A 47 13.74 -12.56 10.62
CA VAL A 47 12.88 -12.49 9.43
C VAL A 47 11.45 -12.83 9.84
N ALA A 48 10.48 -12.02 9.40
CA ALA A 48 9.06 -12.25 9.65
C ALA A 48 8.39 -12.92 8.44
N GLY A 49 7.50 -13.85 8.69
CA GLY A 49 6.58 -14.41 7.70
C GLY A 49 5.21 -13.77 7.86
N GLU A 50 4.60 -13.39 6.75
CA GLU A 50 3.26 -12.82 6.70
C GLU A 50 2.35 -13.66 5.80
N LEU A 51 1.11 -13.84 6.23
CA LEU A 51 0.03 -14.38 5.40
C LEU A 51 -1.01 -13.29 5.20
N THR A 52 -1.17 -12.86 3.96
CA THR A 52 -2.15 -11.85 3.56
C THR A 52 -3.29 -12.51 2.80
N TYR A 53 -4.49 -12.48 3.38
CA TYR A 53 -5.69 -13.06 2.81
C TYR A 53 -6.49 -12.02 2.03
N GLY A 54 -6.82 -12.32 0.77
CA GLY A 54 -7.77 -11.54 -0.02
C GLY A 54 -9.20 -11.87 0.40
N LEU A 55 -9.70 -11.24 1.48
CA LEU A 55 -10.99 -11.61 2.07
C LEU A 55 -12.15 -11.44 1.10
N GLU A 56 -12.14 -10.40 0.28
CA GLU A 56 -13.14 -10.18 -0.75
C GLU A 56 -13.10 -11.26 -1.83
N ARG A 57 -11.92 -11.67 -2.26
CA ARG A 57 -11.73 -12.72 -3.25
C ARG A 57 -12.21 -14.09 -2.71
N LEU A 58 -11.87 -14.40 -1.46
CA LEU A 58 -12.37 -15.60 -0.78
C LEU A 58 -13.89 -15.56 -0.63
N ALA A 59 -14.46 -14.41 -0.25
CA ALA A 59 -15.90 -14.25 -0.12
C ALA A 59 -16.63 -14.42 -1.44
N MET A 60 -16.06 -13.95 -2.57
CA MET A 60 -16.63 -14.18 -3.90
C MET A 60 -16.78 -15.68 -4.20
N TYR A 61 -15.78 -16.50 -3.88
CA TYR A 61 -15.87 -17.94 -4.03
C TYR A 61 -16.92 -18.56 -3.11
N VAL A 62 -16.94 -18.17 -1.84
CA VAL A 62 -17.88 -18.70 -0.84
C VAL A 62 -19.32 -18.35 -1.20
N GLN A 63 -19.57 -17.14 -1.69
CA GLN A 63 -20.91 -16.66 -2.06
C GLN A 63 -21.28 -16.99 -3.52
N GLY A 64 -20.33 -17.43 -4.35
CA GLY A 64 -20.57 -17.79 -5.75
C GLY A 64 -20.93 -16.57 -6.62
N VAL A 65 -20.30 -15.42 -6.40
CA VAL A 65 -20.50 -14.18 -7.17
C VAL A 65 -19.27 -13.85 -8.01
N ASP A 66 -19.49 -13.27 -9.19
CA ASP A 66 -18.44 -12.92 -10.13
C ASP A 66 -17.89 -11.49 -9.94
N SER A 67 -18.61 -10.65 -9.21
CA SER A 67 -18.23 -9.28 -8.91
C SER A 67 -18.13 -9.06 -7.41
N VAL A 68 -17.05 -8.39 -6.98
CA VAL A 68 -16.87 -7.97 -5.59
C VAL A 68 -18.04 -7.09 -5.09
N TYR A 69 -18.64 -6.31 -5.98
CA TYR A 69 -19.74 -5.42 -5.63
C TYR A 69 -21.05 -6.13 -5.34
N ASP A 70 -21.18 -7.40 -5.77
CA ASP A 70 -22.35 -8.24 -5.53
C ASP A 70 -22.25 -9.03 -4.23
N LEU A 71 -21.11 -8.98 -3.53
CA LEU A 71 -20.95 -9.63 -2.23
C LEU A 71 -21.99 -9.11 -1.25
N ALA A 72 -22.69 -10.04 -0.58
CA ALA A 72 -23.52 -9.69 0.56
C ALA A 72 -22.62 -9.22 1.72
N PHE A 73 -22.88 -8.00 2.19
CA PHE A 73 -22.12 -7.38 3.28
C PHE A 73 -22.66 -7.73 4.65
N ASN A 74 -23.94 -8.08 4.70
CA ASN A 74 -24.64 -8.60 5.88
C ASN A 74 -25.42 -9.86 5.53
N ASP A 75 -25.82 -10.61 6.55
CA ASP A 75 -26.59 -11.86 6.40
C ASP A 75 -28.11 -11.58 6.32
N VAL A 76 -28.51 -10.66 5.44
CA VAL A 76 -29.89 -10.26 5.22
C VAL A 76 -30.21 -10.37 3.71
N PRO A 77 -31.33 -11.00 3.32
CA PRO A 77 -31.77 -11.03 1.92
C PRO A 77 -31.93 -9.62 1.32
N ARG A 78 -31.63 -9.45 0.05
CA ARG A 78 -31.66 -8.14 -0.63
C ARG A 78 -33.04 -7.46 -0.56
N ASP A 79 -34.11 -8.22 -0.70
CA ASP A 79 -35.50 -7.77 -0.62
C ASP A 79 -35.96 -7.43 0.81
N GLU A 80 -35.22 -7.89 1.81
CA GLU A 80 -35.47 -7.59 3.23
C GLU A 80 -34.56 -6.48 3.78
N GLY A 81 -33.83 -5.75 2.92
CA GLY A 81 -32.92 -4.67 3.30
C GLY A 81 -31.46 -5.11 3.40
N GLY A 82 -31.10 -6.20 2.74
CA GLY A 82 -29.74 -6.66 2.62
C GLY A 82 -28.84 -5.63 1.92
N VAL A 83 -27.61 -5.49 2.40
CA VAL A 83 -26.61 -4.55 1.93
C VAL A 83 -25.51 -5.32 1.20
N THR A 84 -25.10 -4.82 0.04
CA THR A 84 -23.96 -5.37 -0.71
C THR A 84 -22.68 -4.58 -0.47
N TYR A 85 -21.54 -5.17 -0.80
CA TYR A 85 -20.26 -4.49 -0.84
C TYR A 85 -20.31 -3.24 -1.74
N GLY A 86 -21.03 -3.33 -2.87
CA GLY A 86 -21.25 -2.20 -3.77
C GLY A 86 -22.03 -1.05 -3.14
N ASP A 87 -23.04 -1.35 -2.34
CA ASP A 87 -23.80 -0.30 -1.63
C ASP A 87 -22.93 0.49 -0.66
N VAL A 88 -21.89 -0.14 -0.10
CA VAL A 88 -21.01 0.48 0.89
C VAL A 88 -19.83 1.20 0.22
N PHE A 89 -19.18 0.57 -0.78
CA PHE A 89 -17.86 1.02 -1.25
C PHE A 89 -17.84 1.55 -2.69
N LEU A 90 -18.80 1.19 -3.55
CA LEU A 90 -18.73 1.53 -4.98
C LEU A 90 -18.68 3.04 -5.25
N THR A 91 -19.46 3.84 -4.50
CA THR A 91 -19.47 5.30 -4.67
C THR A 91 -18.11 5.89 -4.31
N ASN A 92 -17.52 5.47 -3.18
CA ASN A 92 -16.19 5.91 -2.78
C ASN A 92 -15.12 5.52 -3.81
N GLU A 93 -15.18 4.30 -4.33
CA GLU A 93 -14.24 3.83 -5.36
C GLU A 93 -14.30 4.69 -6.63
N ARG A 94 -15.51 4.98 -7.12
CA ARG A 94 -15.71 5.81 -8.31
C ARG A 94 -15.21 7.25 -8.12
N GLU A 95 -15.61 7.89 -7.02
CA GLU A 95 -15.23 9.27 -6.74
C GLU A 95 -13.71 9.40 -6.48
N SER A 96 -13.11 8.45 -5.76
CA SER A 96 -11.67 8.42 -5.52
C SER A 96 -10.87 8.17 -6.79
N SER A 97 -11.38 7.33 -7.68
CA SER A 97 -10.76 7.09 -8.99
C SER A 97 -10.84 8.34 -9.87
N GLU A 98 -12.03 8.97 -9.99
CA GLU A 98 -12.20 10.23 -10.72
C GLU A 98 -11.27 11.32 -10.18
N TYR A 99 -11.22 11.49 -8.85
CA TYR A 99 -10.32 12.43 -8.23
C TYR A 99 -8.86 12.14 -8.61
N SER A 100 -8.41 10.89 -8.46
CA SER A 100 -7.01 10.52 -8.65
C SER A 100 -6.56 10.59 -10.11
N PHE A 101 -7.42 10.24 -11.06
CA PHE A 101 -7.06 10.19 -12.49
C PHE A 101 -7.39 11.45 -13.26
N GLU A 102 -8.42 12.23 -12.85
CA GLU A 102 -8.96 13.30 -13.67
C GLU A 102 -8.97 14.68 -13.01
N VAL A 103 -9.33 14.76 -11.71
CA VAL A 103 -9.68 16.03 -11.04
C VAL A 103 -8.55 16.62 -10.20
N ALA A 104 -7.73 15.78 -9.56
CA ALA A 104 -6.72 16.24 -8.60
C ALA A 104 -5.82 17.35 -9.18
N ASP A 105 -5.71 18.48 -8.47
CA ASP A 105 -4.91 19.63 -8.87
C ASP A 105 -3.41 19.30 -8.74
N THR A 106 -2.74 19.22 -9.87
CA THR A 106 -1.34 18.78 -9.94
C THR A 106 -0.36 19.76 -9.31
N GLU A 107 -0.61 21.07 -9.36
CA GLU A 107 0.25 22.07 -8.72
C GLU A 107 0.19 21.94 -7.20
N ARG A 108 -1.00 21.79 -6.65
CA ARG A 108 -1.20 21.53 -5.22
C ARG A 108 -0.60 20.21 -4.77
N LEU A 109 -0.68 19.18 -5.61
CA LEU A 109 -0.05 17.89 -5.32
C LEU A 109 1.49 18.02 -5.30
N PHE A 110 2.11 18.72 -6.25
CA PHE A 110 3.56 18.97 -6.21
C PHE A 110 3.98 19.75 -4.96
N ASP A 111 3.21 20.78 -4.59
CA ASP A 111 3.48 21.54 -3.35
C ASP A 111 3.28 20.66 -2.11
N GLY A 112 2.21 19.88 -2.07
CA GLY A 112 1.92 18.93 -1.00
C GLY A 112 3.04 17.89 -0.83
N PHE A 113 3.56 17.35 -1.94
CA PHE A 113 4.69 16.41 -1.90
C PHE A 113 5.92 17.06 -1.26
N ARG A 114 6.31 18.27 -1.72
CA ARG A 114 7.46 19.00 -1.15
C ARG A 114 7.31 19.24 0.35
N LYS A 115 6.10 19.63 0.80
CA LYS A 115 5.81 19.89 2.21
C LYS A 115 5.87 18.61 3.04
N ALA A 116 5.30 17.51 2.56
CA ALA A 116 5.35 16.22 3.26
C ALA A 116 6.79 15.70 3.38
N VAL A 117 7.61 15.85 2.33
CA VAL A 117 9.03 15.51 2.37
C VAL A 117 9.77 16.35 3.43
N ALA A 118 9.63 17.68 3.39
CA ALA A 118 10.32 18.57 4.33
C ALA A 118 9.90 18.30 5.79
N GLU A 119 8.63 18.03 6.03
CA GLU A 119 8.14 17.70 7.37
C GLU A 119 8.65 16.34 7.86
N SER A 120 8.74 15.34 6.98
CA SER A 120 9.35 14.05 7.31
C SER A 120 10.84 14.21 7.68
N GLU A 121 11.60 14.97 6.88
CA GLU A 121 13.01 15.28 7.13
C GLU A 121 13.20 15.98 8.48
N LEU A 122 12.38 16.97 8.80
CA LEU A 122 12.38 17.65 10.10
C LEU A 122 12.12 16.68 11.25
N CYS A 123 11.15 15.78 11.10
CA CYS A 123 10.85 14.76 12.11
C CYS A 123 12.02 13.78 12.29
N ILE A 124 12.70 13.40 11.22
CA ILE A 124 13.90 12.54 11.28
C ILE A 124 15.01 13.27 12.08
N GLU A 125 15.31 14.53 11.76
CA GLU A 125 16.30 15.33 12.49
C GLU A 125 15.97 15.48 13.98
N ARG A 126 14.69 15.58 14.32
CA ARG A 126 14.19 15.67 15.69
C ARG A 126 14.07 14.31 16.39
N LYS A 127 14.49 13.23 15.76
CA LYS A 127 14.41 11.85 16.28
C LYS A 127 12.99 11.42 16.62
N LEU A 128 12.05 11.77 15.74
CA LEU A 128 10.62 11.43 15.82
C LEU A 128 10.24 10.47 14.69
N PRO A 129 10.64 9.18 14.74
CA PRO A 129 10.49 8.25 13.62
C PRO A 129 9.03 7.97 13.22
N ILE A 130 8.09 7.93 14.18
CA ILE A 130 6.69 7.65 13.88
C ILE A 130 6.06 8.80 13.05
N PRO A 131 6.07 10.06 13.50
CA PRO A 131 5.59 11.16 12.65
C PRO A 131 6.35 11.30 11.34
N ALA A 132 7.67 11.02 11.32
CA ALA A 132 8.46 11.02 10.09
C ALA A 132 7.90 10.03 9.06
N TYR A 133 7.58 8.80 9.50
CA TYR A 133 7.02 7.78 8.65
C TYR A 133 5.60 8.12 8.16
N GLU A 134 4.76 8.73 9.00
CA GLU A 134 3.44 9.21 8.58
C GLU A 134 3.54 10.23 7.44
N GLN A 135 4.50 11.16 7.50
CA GLN A 135 4.74 12.11 6.42
C GLN A 135 5.32 11.43 5.17
N ALA A 136 6.17 10.43 5.33
CA ALA A 136 6.67 9.63 4.21
C ALA A 136 5.54 8.89 3.48
N ILE A 137 4.56 8.32 4.21
CA ILE A 137 3.36 7.71 3.62
C ILE A 137 2.52 8.74 2.86
N LYS A 138 2.35 9.95 3.40
CA LYS A 138 1.66 11.06 2.69
C LYS A 138 2.38 11.42 1.39
N ALA A 139 3.70 11.54 1.42
CA ALA A 139 4.50 11.80 0.23
C ALA A 139 4.34 10.69 -0.81
N SER A 140 4.35 9.42 -0.39
CA SER A 140 4.12 8.27 -1.25
C SER A 140 2.72 8.32 -1.90
N HIS A 141 1.67 8.61 -1.12
CA HIS A 141 0.31 8.72 -1.65
C HIS A 141 0.19 9.86 -2.69
N ILE A 142 0.75 11.03 -2.39
CA ILE A 142 0.74 12.18 -3.32
C ILE A 142 1.50 11.83 -4.60
N PHE A 143 2.65 11.17 -4.49
CA PHE A 143 3.41 10.69 -5.64
C PHE A 143 2.58 9.74 -6.52
N ASN A 144 1.87 8.79 -5.92
CA ASN A 144 0.99 7.88 -6.66
C ASN A 144 -0.12 8.63 -7.39
N THR A 145 -0.72 9.64 -6.78
CA THR A 145 -1.74 10.49 -7.42
C THR A 145 -1.14 11.31 -8.57
N LEU A 146 0.07 11.87 -8.41
CA LEU A 146 0.79 12.55 -9.50
C LEU A 146 1.09 11.60 -10.67
N GLN A 147 1.44 10.35 -10.39
CA GLN A 147 1.61 9.32 -11.43
C GLN A 147 0.28 9.03 -12.16
N ALA A 148 -0.80 8.85 -11.40
CA ALA A 148 -2.14 8.62 -11.96
C ALA A 148 -2.58 9.78 -12.86
N ARG A 149 -2.24 11.03 -12.50
CA ARG A 149 -2.46 12.24 -13.33
C ARG A 149 -1.55 12.33 -14.56
N GLY A 150 -0.57 11.42 -14.69
CA GLY A 150 0.34 11.38 -15.85
C GLY A 150 1.32 12.55 -15.95
N VAL A 151 1.56 13.28 -14.85
CA VAL A 151 2.41 14.50 -14.84
C VAL A 151 3.84 14.24 -14.39
N ILE A 152 4.20 12.99 -14.10
CA ILE A 152 5.56 12.57 -13.76
C ILE A 152 6.11 11.73 -14.91
N SER A 153 7.23 12.16 -15.49
CA SER A 153 7.92 11.41 -16.55
C SER A 153 8.56 10.13 -15.99
N VAL A 154 8.84 9.17 -16.89
CA VAL A 154 9.54 7.92 -16.51
C VAL A 154 10.89 8.19 -15.85
N ALA A 155 11.63 9.21 -16.33
CA ALA A 155 12.92 9.60 -15.75
C ALA A 155 12.76 10.18 -14.33
N GLU A 156 11.75 11.02 -14.10
CA GLU A 156 11.49 11.62 -12.79
C GLU A 156 10.97 10.61 -11.77
N ARG A 157 10.24 9.59 -12.23
CA ARG A 157 9.66 8.55 -11.36
C ARG A 157 10.68 7.97 -10.39
N GLN A 158 11.86 7.62 -10.89
CA GLN A 158 12.92 7.04 -10.06
C GLN A 158 13.41 8.02 -8.98
N ALA A 159 13.50 9.31 -9.29
CA ALA A 159 13.90 10.33 -8.33
C ALA A 159 12.85 10.50 -7.21
N TYR A 160 11.55 10.53 -7.56
CA TYR A 160 10.47 10.59 -6.57
C TYR A 160 10.45 9.36 -5.66
N MET A 161 10.55 8.16 -6.25
CA MET A 161 10.62 6.90 -5.49
C MET A 161 11.83 6.87 -4.57
N GLY A 162 12.99 7.32 -5.04
CA GLY A 162 14.21 7.43 -4.23
C GLY A 162 14.03 8.33 -3.03
N ARG A 163 13.42 9.51 -3.21
CA ARG A 163 13.14 10.44 -2.10
C ARG A 163 12.23 9.81 -1.04
N VAL A 164 11.13 9.17 -1.43
CA VAL A 164 10.23 8.50 -0.46
C VAL A 164 10.96 7.36 0.25
N ARG A 165 11.76 6.59 -0.47
CA ARG A 165 12.58 5.52 0.11
C ARG A 165 13.57 6.03 1.15
N ASP A 166 14.22 7.17 0.88
CA ASP A 166 15.17 7.77 1.82
C ASP A 166 14.48 8.22 3.10
N LEU A 167 13.26 8.77 3.01
CA LEU A 167 12.43 9.11 4.18
C LEU A 167 12.06 7.86 4.99
N ALA A 168 11.61 6.80 4.33
CA ALA A 168 11.28 5.54 4.99
C ALA A 168 12.52 4.94 5.69
N LYS A 169 13.67 4.96 5.01
CA LYS A 169 14.95 4.53 5.59
C LYS A 169 15.34 5.36 6.82
N GLY A 170 15.21 6.68 6.75
CA GLY A 170 15.49 7.58 7.88
C GLY A 170 14.58 7.33 9.08
N ALA A 171 13.29 7.08 8.84
CA ALA A 171 12.33 6.72 9.88
C ALA A 171 12.67 5.36 10.52
N CYS A 172 13.00 4.35 9.71
CA CYS A 172 13.44 3.04 10.22
C CYS A 172 14.72 3.16 11.06
N ALA A 173 15.71 3.91 10.59
CA ALA A 173 16.95 4.16 11.34
C ALA A 173 16.67 4.81 12.70
N GLY A 174 15.83 5.85 12.72
CA GLY A 174 15.45 6.52 13.97
C GLY A 174 14.69 5.62 14.94
N TRP A 175 13.85 4.72 14.41
CA TRP A 175 13.15 3.72 15.23
C TRP A 175 14.13 2.72 15.85
N MET A 176 15.04 2.18 15.05
CA MET A 176 16.04 1.21 15.51
C MET A 176 17.00 1.84 16.53
N ASP A 177 17.45 3.09 16.31
CA ASP A 177 18.30 3.83 17.25
C ASP A 177 17.60 3.97 18.63
N LYS A 178 16.32 4.36 18.64
CA LYS A 178 15.53 4.48 19.87
C LYS A 178 15.37 3.17 20.64
N ASN A 179 15.36 2.04 19.96
CA ASN A 179 15.19 0.72 20.57
C ASN A 179 16.54 0.00 20.81
N GLY A 180 17.67 0.64 20.51
CA GLY A 180 18.99 0.06 20.69
C GLY A 180 19.30 -1.11 19.75
N TRP A 181 18.68 -1.10 18.54
CA TRP A 181 18.86 -2.16 17.54
C TRP A 181 19.87 -1.79 16.45
N LEU A 182 20.27 -0.54 16.36
CA LEU A 182 21.43 -0.12 15.55
C LEU A 182 22.69 -0.33 16.37
N VAL A 183 23.51 -1.29 15.95
CA VAL A 183 24.86 -1.56 16.48
C VAL A 183 25.87 -1.13 15.41
#